data_c627fe213b4fa90a00bbb8e5529873ba
#
_entry.id   c627fe213b4fa90a00bbb8e5529873ba
#
_cell.length_a   1.000
_cell.length_b   1.000
_cell.length_c   1.000
_cell.angle_alpha   90.00
_cell.angle_beta   90.00
_cell.angle_gamma   90.00
#
_symmetry.space_group_name_H-M   'P 1'
#
loop_
_entity.id
_entity.type
_entity.pdbx_description
1 polymer ?
#
loop_
_entity_poly.entity_id
_entity_poly.type
_entity_poly.pdbx_seq_one_letter_code
_entity_poly.pdbx_strand_id
1 'polypeptide(L)'
;LEDSNEINKYWNSITRENPSLFNGPLYQLLSFSFIKTDQNIHLKLSELDYKNWLYQKYILKKKDKEKSFISLGVTGAVLNSQKKILVGRRRSNLYSYQNHLELPPSGTVEPRKGNPENQLIRELEEETGIYKKNISLIKPMINYFDYKSDIFDIAYLISLNNCPTIPEVSDEYSELMFVEISKAKIMFTNEPSVETSKALLNLL
;
A
#
# COMPACT_ATOMS: atom_id res chain seq x y z
N LEU A 1 -0.24 29.36 0.03
CA LEU A 1 -1.51 28.69 0.29
C LEU A 1 -2.14 28.43 -1.06
N GLU A 2 -2.28 27.16 -1.45
CA GLU A 2 -2.95 26.76 -2.68
C GLU A 2 -4.42 27.11 -2.58
N ASP A 3 -5.03 27.49 -3.71
CA ASP A 3 -6.44 27.89 -3.73
C ASP A 3 -7.31 26.67 -3.39
N SER A 4 -7.93 26.70 -2.21
CA SER A 4 -8.84 25.66 -1.73
C SER A 4 -10.00 25.40 -2.70
N ASN A 5 -10.38 26.39 -3.52
CA ASN A 5 -11.42 26.26 -4.54
C ASN A 5 -10.96 25.37 -5.70
N GLU A 6 -9.70 25.49 -6.15
CA GLU A 6 -9.15 24.64 -7.19
C GLU A 6 -9.04 23.18 -6.74
N ILE A 7 -8.57 22.95 -5.51
CA ILE A 7 -8.49 21.61 -4.90
C ILE A 7 -9.88 20.97 -4.84
N ASN A 8 -10.88 21.69 -4.32
CA ASN A 8 -12.24 21.18 -4.21
C ASN A 8 -12.87 20.93 -5.59
N LYS A 9 -12.63 21.81 -6.57
CA LYS A 9 -13.09 21.62 -7.95
C LYS A 9 -12.51 20.36 -8.58
N TYR A 10 -11.21 20.14 -8.41
CA TYR A 10 -10.54 18.94 -8.88
C TYR A 10 -11.09 17.69 -8.19
N TRP A 11 -11.19 17.71 -6.84
CA TRP A 11 -11.76 16.61 -6.06
C TRP A 11 -13.16 16.22 -6.52
N ASN A 12 -14.06 17.20 -6.67
CA ASN A 12 -15.41 16.98 -7.13
C ASN A 12 -15.48 16.42 -8.56
N SER A 13 -14.51 16.70 -9.41
CA SER A 13 -14.47 16.11 -10.76
C SER A 13 -14.10 14.64 -10.73
N ILE A 14 -13.06 14.25 -9.97
CA ILE A 14 -12.60 12.86 -9.92
C ILE A 14 -13.53 11.92 -9.14
N THR A 15 -14.21 12.45 -8.09
CA THR A 15 -15.16 11.65 -7.30
C THR A 15 -16.47 11.37 -8.03
N ARG A 16 -16.84 12.18 -9.02
CA ARG A 16 -17.97 11.85 -9.93
C ARG A 16 -17.70 10.62 -10.78
N GLU A 17 -16.46 10.46 -11.24
CA GLU A 17 -16.03 9.32 -12.03
C GLU A 17 -15.66 8.10 -11.16
N ASN A 18 -15.26 8.35 -9.91
CA ASN A 18 -14.80 7.34 -8.95
C ASN A 18 -15.47 7.55 -7.58
N PRO A 19 -16.75 7.15 -7.41
CA PRO A 19 -17.51 7.40 -6.18
C PRO A 19 -16.95 6.71 -4.92
N SER A 20 -16.09 5.70 -5.09
CA SER A 20 -15.42 4.99 -3.99
C SER A 20 -14.25 5.76 -3.38
N LEU A 21 -13.81 6.87 -4.02
CA LEU A 21 -12.74 7.69 -3.46
C LEU A 21 -13.19 8.38 -2.17
N PHE A 22 -12.41 8.19 -1.12
CA PHE A 22 -12.61 8.77 0.19
C PHE A 22 -11.51 9.75 0.55
N ASN A 23 -11.87 10.92 1.11
CA ASN A 23 -10.90 11.91 1.56
C ASN A 23 -10.48 11.62 3.01
N GLY A 24 -9.53 10.71 3.19
CA GLY A 24 -8.92 10.39 4.48
C GLY A 24 -7.62 11.17 4.73
N PRO A 25 -7.16 11.22 5.99
CA PRO A 25 -5.85 11.76 6.32
C PRO A 25 -4.75 10.77 5.89
N LEU A 26 -3.59 11.29 5.49
CA LEU A 26 -2.40 10.50 5.17
C LEU A 26 -1.12 11.22 5.63
N TYR A 27 -0.02 10.48 5.70
CA TYR A 27 1.29 11.07 5.85
C TYR A 27 1.94 11.35 4.50
N GLN A 28 2.42 12.59 4.34
CA GLN A 28 3.35 12.97 3.29
C GLN A 28 4.78 12.88 3.83
N LEU A 29 5.66 12.21 3.11
CA LEU A 29 7.09 12.16 3.39
C LEU A 29 7.75 13.47 2.94
N LEU A 30 8.32 14.21 3.87
CA LEU A 30 9.08 15.44 3.60
C LEU A 30 10.57 15.15 3.37
N SER A 31 11.14 14.23 4.14
CA SER A 31 12.52 13.78 4.01
C SER A 31 12.74 12.48 4.77
N PHE A 32 13.81 11.77 4.45
CA PHE A 32 14.31 10.64 5.23
C PHE A 32 15.82 10.73 5.41
N SER A 33 16.31 10.11 6.49
CA SER A 33 17.74 9.98 6.74
C SER A 33 18.04 8.61 7.35
N PHE A 34 19.18 8.04 6.98
CA PHE A 34 19.67 6.80 7.54
C PHE A 34 20.72 7.11 8.62
N ILE A 35 20.49 6.66 9.85
CA ILE A 35 21.43 6.82 10.97
C ILE A 35 22.21 5.51 11.11
N LYS A 36 23.51 5.55 10.75
CA LYS A 36 24.36 4.35 10.74
C LYS A 36 24.57 3.73 12.12
N THR A 37 24.53 4.53 13.18
CA THR A 37 24.81 4.08 14.55
C THR A 37 23.75 3.13 15.12
N ASP A 38 22.48 3.32 14.75
CA ASP A 38 21.36 2.51 15.21
C ASP A 38 20.70 1.70 14.08
N GLN A 39 21.20 1.83 12.85
CA GLN A 39 20.67 1.20 11.63
C GLN A 39 19.20 1.54 11.34
N ASN A 40 18.72 2.67 11.85
CA ASN A 40 17.34 3.11 11.67
C ASN A 40 17.19 4.13 10.53
N ILE A 41 16.00 4.12 9.95
CA ILE A 41 15.57 5.17 9.01
C ILE A 41 14.65 6.12 9.76
N HIS A 42 15.02 7.40 9.77
CA HIS A 42 14.21 8.46 10.33
C HIS A 42 13.41 9.13 9.22
N LEU A 43 12.10 9.15 9.37
CA LEU A 43 11.18 9.78 8.43
C LEU A 43 10.67 11.09 9.02
N LYS A 44 10.79 12.18 8.26
CA LYS A 44 10.13 13.44 8.57
C LYS A 44 8.83 13.49 7.78
N LEU A 45 7.70 13.51 8.49
CA LEU A 45 6.36 13.42 7.92
C LEU A 45 5.57 14.70 8.18
N SER A 46 4.60 15.00 7.31
CA SER A 46 3.52 15.95 7.57
C SER A 46 2.17 15.28 7.35
N GLU A 47 1.16 15.73 8.09
CA GLU A 47 -0.22 15.28 7.86
C GLU A 47 -0.81 16.05 6.68
N LEU A 48 -1.56 15.35 5.83
CA LEU A 48 -2.23 15.89 4.67
C LEU A 48 -3.53 15.14 4.41
N ASP A 49 -4.52 15.79 3.79
CA ASP A 49 -5.72 15.10 3.30
C ASP A 49 -5.46 14.47 1.92
N TYR A 50 -6.08 13.32 1.66
CA TYR A 50 -5.93 12.59 0.40
C TYR A 50 -6.28 13.44 -0.83
N LYS A 51 -7.32 14.28 -0.78
CA LYS A 51 -7.67 15.21 -1.87
C LYS A 51 -6.55 16.22 -2.17
N ASN A 52 -5.88 16.73 -1.11
CA ASN A 52 -4.77 17.67 -1.26
C ASN A 52 -3.56 16.96 -1.88
N TRP A 53 -3.26 15.72 -1.45
CA TRP A 53 -2.20 14.91 -2.01
C TRP A 53 -2.44 14.59 -3.50
N LEU A 54 -3.67 14.18 -3.88
CA LEU A 54 -4.02 13.92 -5.29
C LEU A 54 -3.88 15.18 -6.15
N TYR A 55 -4.34 16.34 -5.66
CA TYR A 55 -4.19 17.59 -6.37
C TYR A 55 -2.72 17.94 -6.59
N GLN A 56 -1.91 17.83 -5.56
CA GLN A 56 -0.46 18.06 -5.65
C GLN A 56 0.19 17.11 -6.64
N LYS A 57 -0.10 15.82 -6.55
CA LYS A 57 0.47 14.78 -7.41
C LYS A 57 0.11 14.96 -8.89
N TYR A 58 -1.15 15.20 -9.19
CA TYR A 58 -1.62 15.18 -10.58
C TYR A 58 -1.71 16.56 -11.24
N ILE A 59 -1.82 17.62 -10.47
CA ILE A 59 -1.93 18.97 -10.99
C ILE A 59 -0.64 19.75 -10.82
N LEU A 60 -0.08 19.81 -9.60
CA LEU A 60 1.12 20.61 -9.34
C LEU A 60 2.38 19.97 -9.90
N LYS A 61 2.53 18.65 -9.77
CA LYS A 61 3.69 17.93 -10.36
C LYS A 61 3.75 18.06 -11.88
N LYS A 62 2.60 18.21 -12.57
CA LYS A 62 2.59 18.51 -14.01
C LYS A 62 3.14 19.90 -14.33
N LYS A 63 2.92 20.88 -13.44
CA LYS A 63 3.42 22.27 -13.57
C LYS A 63 4.90 22.38 -13.18
N ASP A 64 5.32 21.59 -12.20
CA ASP A 64 6.68 21.59 -11.66
C ASP A 64 7.12 20.13 -11.42
N LYS A 65 7.91 19.59 -12.36
CA LYS A 65 8.36 18.19 -12.34
C LYS A 65 9.37 17.85 -11.23
N GLU A 66 9.98 18.89 -10.63
CA GLU A 66 10.94 18.72 -9.53
C GLU A 66 10.23 18.48 -8.19
N LYS A 67 8.95 18.85 -8.09
CA LYS A 67 8.15 18.57 -6.89
C LYS A 67 7.80 17.12 -6.79
N SER A 68 8.10 16.54 -5.64
CA SER A 68 7.71 15.17 -5.26
C SER A 68 6.73 15.24 -4.10
N PHE A 69 5.62 14.51 -4.23
CA PHE A 69 4.54 14.46 -3.24
C PHE A 69 4.35 13.01 -2.80
N ILE A 70 5.30 12.53 -2.00
CA ILE A 70 5.41 11.12 -1.62
C ILE A 70 4.49 10.85 -0.44
N SER A 71 3.59 9.88 -0.56
CA SER A 71 2.83 9.35 0.57
C SER A 71 3.55 8.21 1.27
N LEU A 72 3.27 8.01 2.57
CA LEU A 72 3.75 6.85 3.31
C LEU A 72 2.74 5.71 3.19
N GLY A 73 3.22 4.56 2.74
CA GLY A 73 2.44 3.34 2.62
C GLY A 73 3.00 2.19 3.45
N VAL A 74 2.21 1.13 3.56
CA VAL A 74 2.60 -0.17 4.10
C VAL A 74 2.16 -1.27 3.14
N THR A 75 2.98 -2.32 3.04
CA THR A 75 2.69 -3.51 2.23
C THR A 75 3.13 -4.75 2.99
N GLY A 76 2.38 -5.85 2.89
CA GLY A 76 2.70 -7.11 3.56
C GLY A 76 2.78 -8.31 2.63
N ALA A 77 3.78 -9.19 2.84
CA ALA A 77 3.79 -10.54 2.29
C ALA A 77 3.29 -11.50 3.37
N VAL A 78 2.12 -12.09 3.18
CA VAL A 78 1.48 -12.98 4.16
C VAL A 78 1.78 -14.44 3.82
N LEU A 79 2.46 -15.14 4.72
CA LEU A 79 2.69 -16.58 4.65
C LEU A 79 1.80 -17.33 5.64
N ASN A 80 1.02 -18.30 5.16
CA ASN A 80 0.29 -19.21 6.04
C ASN A 80 1.22 -20.27 6.66
N SER A 81 0.70 -21.11 7.54
CA SER A 81 1.49 -22.18 8.22
C SER A 81 2.06 -23.23 7.25
N GLN A 82 1.52 -23.34 6.04
CA GLN A 82 2.05 -24.20 4.95
C GLN A 82 3.09 -23.47 4.08
N LYS A 83 3.53 -22.26 4.45
CA LYS A 83 4.46 -21.42 3.69
C LYS A 83 3.98 -20.97 2.31
N LYS A 84 2.67 -21.03 2.07
CA LYS A 84 2.05 -20.44 0.88
C LYS A 84 1.86 -18.96 1.10
N ILE A 85 2.08 -18.17 0.03
CA ILE A 85 1.94 -16.71 0.05
C ILE A 85 0.55 -16.30 -0.43
N LEU A 86 -0.03 -15.29 0.23
CA LEU A 86 -1.27 -14.66 -0.19
C LEU A 86 -1.02 -13.75 -1.39
N VAL A 87 -1.79 -13.93 -2.44
CA VAL A 87 -1.79 -13.12 -3.66
C VAL A 87 -3.19 -12.62 -3.92
N GLY A 88 -3.33 -11.36 -4.28
CA GLY A 88 -4.57 -10.72 -4.71
C GLY A 88 -4.48 -10.20 -6.13
N ARG A 89 -5.61 -10.19 -6.86
CA ARG A 89 -5.78 -9.44 -8.11
C ARG A 89 -6.70 -8.26 -7.84
N ARG A 90 -6.20 -7.06 -7.99
CA ARG A 90 -6.95 -5.83 -7.77
C ARG A 90 -8.12 -5.72 -8.74
N ARG A 91 -9.25 -5.18 -8.27
CA ARG A 91 -10.44 -5.00 -9.11
C ARG A 91 -10.21 -3.96 -10.21
N SER A 92 -10.94 -4.13 -11.31
CA SER A 92 -10.88 -3.23 -12.48
C SER A 92 -11.51 -1.85 -12.25
N ASN A 93 -12.34 -1.70 -11.21
CA ASN A 93 -13.03 -0.45 -10.87
C ASN A 93 -12.29 0.40 -9.82
N LEU A 94 -11.10 -0.01 -9.38
CA LEU A 94 -10.27 0.80 -8.47
C LEU A 94 -9.66 1.99 -9.19
N TYR A 95 -9.28 3.03 -8.42
CA TYR A 95 -8.65 4.22 -8.97
C TYR A 95 -7.22 3.97 -9.50
N SER A 96 -6.47 3.06 -8.87
CA SER A 96 -5.09 2.76 -9.24
C SER A 96 -4.82 1.26 -9.32
N TYR A 97 -3.83 0.87 -10.12
CA TYR A 97 -3.37 -0.51 -10.28
C TYR A 97 -4.48 -1.51 -10.62
N GLN A 98 -5.43 -1.10 -11.48
CA GLN A 98 -6.53 -1.94 -11.93
C GLN A 98 -6.01 -3.24 -12.55
N ASN A 99 -6.59 -4.38 -12.15
CA ASN A 99 -6.23 -5.73 -12.61
C ASN A 99 -4.78 -6.18 -12.33
N HIS A 100 -4.00 -5.41 -11.54
CA HIS A 100 -2.64 -5.80 -11.16
C HIS A 100 -2.65 -6.87 -10.07
N LEU A 101 -1.63 -7.72 -10.08
CA LEU A 101 -1.32 -8.59 -8.96
C LEU A 101 -0.67 -7.77 -7.83
N GLU A 102 -1.06 -8.11 -6.61
CA GLU A 102 -0.54 -7.49 -5.40
C GLU A 102 -0.36 -8.53 -4.29
N LEU A 103 0.51 -8.23 -3.35
CA LEU A 103 0.61 -8.98 -2.09
C LEU A 103 -0.20 -8.21 -1.03
N PRO A 104 -1.42 -8.67 -0.68
CA PRO A 104 -2.16 -8.07 0.43
C PRO A 104 -1.48 -8.39 1.77
N PRO A 105 -1.60 -7.50 2.79
CA PRO A 105 -2.30 -6.22 2.75
C PRO A 105 -1.45 -5.10 2.18
N SER A 106 -2.11 -4.04 1.70
CA SER A 106 -1.45 -2.78 1.35
C SER A 106 -2.33 -1.59 1.67
N GLY A 107 -1.73 -0.49 2.10
CA GLY A 107 -2.52 0.71 2.41
C GLY A 107 -1.68 1.93 2.74
N THR A 108 -2.34 3.08 2.79
CA THR A 108 -1.71 4.34 3.18
C THR A 108 -1.70 4.48 4.69
N VAL A 109 -0.57 4.89 5.27
CA VAL A 109 -0.46 5.10 6.71
C VAL A 109 -1.24 6.33 7.13
N GLU A 110 -2.26 6.12 7.97
CA GLU A 110 -3.11 7.19 8.48
C GLU A 110 -2.52 7.82 9.75
N PRO A 111 -2.45 9.18 9.82
CA PRO A 111 -2.11 9.88 11.05
C PRO A 111 -3.01 9.50 12.22
N ARG A 112 -2.43 9.49 13.43
CA ARG A 112 -3.15 9.30 14.69
C ARG A 112 -3.80 7.93 14.91
N LYS A 113 -3.62 6.99 13.97
CA LYS A 113 -4.14 5.62 14.10
C LYS A 113 -3.07 4.59 14.49
N GLY A 114 -1.97 5.05 15.06
CA GLY A 114 -0.86 4.21 15.53
C GLY A 114 0.34 4.25 14.59
N ASN A 115 1.16 3.22 14.68
CA ASN A 115 2.37 3.07 13.85
C ASN A 115 2.05 2.33 12.52
N PRO A 116 2.99 2.26 11.58
CA PRO A 116 2.81 1.54 10.31
C PRO A 116 2.39 0.08 10.47
N GLU A 117 2.87 -0.63 11.49
CA GLU A 117 2.48 -2.01 11.77
C GLU A 117 0.99 -2.13 12.15
N ASN A 118 0.47 -1.19 12.95
CA ASN A 118 -0.95 -1.15 13.29
C ASN A 118 -1.82 -0.87 12.05
N GLN A 119 -1.35 -0.03 11.13
CA GLN A 119 -2.02 0.18 9.84
C GLN A 119 -2.05 -1.13 9.05
N LEU A 120 -0.90 -1.79 8.90
CA LEU A 120 -0.78 -3.04 8.18
C LEU A 120 -1.75 -4.13 8.70
N ILE A 121 -1.90 -4.24 10.03
CA ILE A 121 -2.82 -5.21 10.65
C ILE A 121 -4.28 -4.86 10.32
N ARG A 122 -4.65 -3.58 10.33
CA ARG A 122 -6.02 -3.16 9.95
C ARG A 122 -6.32 -3.47 8.49
N GLU A 123 -5.41 -3.13 7.59
CA GLU A 123 -5.57 -3.46 6.17
C GLU A 123 -5.71 -4.97 5.97
N LEU A 124 -4.92 -5.77 6.69
CA LEU A 124 -5.03 -7.22 6.63
C LEU A 124 -6.43 -7.72 7.02
N GLU A 125 -7.00 -7.16 8.10
CA GLU A 125 -8.35 -7.51 8.54
C GLU A 125 -9.43 -7.03 7.55
N GLU A 126 -9.32 -5.81 7.05
CA GLU A 126 -10.29 -5.19 6.13
C GLU A 126 -10.25 -5.84 4.75
N GLU A 127 -9.07 -6.03 4.16
CA GLU A 127 -8.92 -6.55 2.81
C GLU A 127 -9.12 -8.07 2.70
N THR A 128 -8.74 -8.84 3.75
CA THR A 128 -8.63 -10.30 3.63
C THR A 128 -9.44 -11.10 4.67
N GLY A 129 -9.97 -10.44 5.71
CA GLY A 129 -10.63 -11.09 6.83
C GLY A 129 -9.68 -11.87 7.75
N ILE A 130 -8.37 -11.70 7.61
CA ILE A 130 -7.36 -12.33 8.48
C ILE A 130 -7.14 -11.44 9.71
N TYR A 131 -7.48 -11.93 10.89
CA TYR A 131 -7.41 -11.18 12.14
C TYR A 131 -6.04 -11.29 12.82
N LYS A 132 -5.70 -10.28 13.62
CA LYS A 132 -4.46 -10.23 14.43
C LYS A 132 -4.16 -11.51 15.19
N LYS A 133 -5.17 -12.21 15.74
CA LYS A 133 -5.02 -13.50 16.45
C LYS A 133 -4.39 -14.62 15.61
N ASN A 134 -4.45 -14.51 14.27
CA ASN A 134 -3.88 -15.48 13.34
C ASN A 134 -2.39 -15.23 13.08
N ILE A 135 -1.85 -14.07 13.51
CA ILE A 135 -0.48 -13.67 13.23
C ILE A 135 0.45 -14.27 14.28
N SER A 136 1.51 -14.93 13.84
CA SER A 136 2.61 -15.42 14.68
C SER A 136 3.85 -14.52 14.65
N LEU A 137 4.07 -13.80 13.55
CA LEU A 137 5.22 -12.91 13.37
C LEU A 137 4.87 -11.78 12.41
N ILE A 138 5.31 -10.57 12.74
CA ILE A 138 5.43 -9.44 11.80
C ILE A 138 6.88 -8.98 11.83
N LYS A 139 7.50 -8.87 10.65
CA LYS A 139 8.91 -8.47 10.51
C LYS A 139 9.07 -7.48 9.37
N PRO A 140 9.65 -6.27 9.60
CA PRO A 140 9.99 -5.37 8.51
C PRO A 140 11.06 -6.02 7.61
N MET A 141 10.93 -5.86 6.30
CA MET A 141 11.78 -6.47 5.29
C MET A 141 12.56 -5.43 4.48
N ILE A 142 11.86 -4.50 3.87
CA ILE A 142 12.46 -3.43 3.06
C ILE A 142 11.67 -2.15 3.20
N ASN A 143 12.33 -1.03 2.91
CA ASN A 143 11.69 0.23 2.57
C ASN A 143 11.82 0.41 1.06
N TYR A 144 10.70 0.61 0.38
CA TYR A 144 10.64 0.69 -1.07
C TYR A 144 10.06 2.03 -1.52
N PHE A 145 10.75 2.68 -2.44
CA PHE A 145 10.25 3.90 -3.05
C PHE A 145 9.73 3.63 -4.46
N ASP A 146 8.42 3.69 -4.61
CA ASP A 146 7.78 3.59 -5.91
C ASP A 146 7.70 4.98 -6.58
N TYR A 147 8.60 5.23 -7.51
CA TYR A 147 8.66 6.48 -8.27
C TYR A 147 7.47 6.71 -9.21
N LYS A 148 6.76 5.66 -9.59
CA LYS A 148 5.59 5.76 -10.48
C LYS A 148 4.36 6.25 -9.74
N SER A 149 4.17 5.73 -8.53
CA SER A 149 3.03 6.06 -7.68
C SER A 149 3.32 7.13 -6.64
N ASP A 150 4.59 7.58 -6.50
CA ASP A 150 5.03 8.50 -5.46
C ASP A 150 4.67 8.00 -4.04
N ILE A 151 4.97 6.73 -3.78
CA ILE A 151 4.75 6.08 -2.50
C ILE A 151 6.08 5.62 -1.93
N PHE A 152 6.27 5.87 -0.62
CA PHE A 152 7.33 5.25 0.17
C PHE A 152 6.69 4.18 1.05
N ASP A 153 6.90 2.93 0.69
CA ASP A 153 6.35 1.79 1.40
C ASP A 153 7.31 1.23 2.44
N ILE A 154 6.77 0.94 3.62
CA ILE A 154 7.42 0.06 4.59
C ILE A 154 6.82 -1.33 4.39
N ALA A 155 7.63 -2.25 3.86
CA ALA A 155 7.17 -3.58 3.52
C ALA A 155 7.54 -4.61 4.57
N TYR A 156 6.60 -5.51 4.89
CA TYR A 156 6.68 -6.47 5.98
C TYR A 156 6.48 -7.90 5.51
N LEU A 157 7.09 -8.85 6.23
CA LEU A 157 6.71 -10.25 6.21
C LEU A 157 5.75 -10.50 7.37
N ILE A 158 4.59 -11.12 7.08
CA ILE A 158 3.61 -11.56 8.05
C ILE A 158 3.55 -13.09 8.00
N SER A 159 3.82 -13.77 9.12
CA SER A 159 3.64 -15.21 9.22
C SER A 159 2.39 -15.52 10.04
N LEU A 160 1.57 -16.44 9.54
CA LEU A 160 0.37 -16.91 10.24
C LEU A 160 0.64 -18.23 10.98
N ASN A 161 -0.04 -18.40 12.11
CA ASN A 161 0.01 -19.64 12.90
C ASN A 161 -0.86 -20.78 12.34
N ASN A 162 -1.70 -20.48 11.34
CA ASN A 162 -2.64 -21.43 10.72
C ASN A 162 -2.80 -21.17 9.21
N CYS A 163 -3.72 -21.91 8.58
CA CYS A 163 -4.19 -21.68 7.22
C CYS A 163 -5.64 -21.16 7.31
N PRO A 164 -5.85 -19.84 7.47
CA PRO A 164 -7.20 -19.31 7.59
C PRO A 164 -7.96 -19.47 6.28
N THR A 165 -9.29 -19.65 6.40
CA THR A 165 -10.17 -19.46 5.25
C THR A 165 -10.23 -17.97 4.93
N ILE A 166 -9.99 -17.61 3.69
CA ILE A 166 -10.09 -16.25 3.17
C ILE A 166 -11.24 -16.19 2.16
N PRO A 167 -11.88 -15.02 1.97
CA PRO A 167 -12.81 -14.84 0.86
C PRO A 167 -12.05 -14.99 -0.47
N GLU A 168 -12.70 -15.54 -1.49
CA GLU A 168 -12.11 -15.58 -2.84
C GLU A 168 -12.04 -14.18 -3.48
N VAL A 169 -12.92 -13.30 -3.02
CA VAL A 169 -13.06 -11.91 -3.47
C VAL A 169 -13.31 -10.98 -2.29
N SER A 170 -12.91 -9.72 -2.41
CA SER A 170 -13.20 -8.65 -1.44
C SER A 170 -13.57 -7.35 -2.17
N ASP A 171 -13.75 -6.26 -1.43
CA ASP A 171 -14.04 -4.96 -2.05
C ASP A 171 -12.89 -4.46 -2.92
N GLU A 172 -11.65 -4.84 -2.60
CA GLU A 172 -10.45 -4.45 -3.36
C GLU A 172 -9.99 -5.50 -4.36
N TYR A 173 -10.20 -6.79 -4.08
CA TYR A 173 -9.68 -7.89 -4.90
C TYR A 173 -10.79 -8.67 -5.60
N SER A 174 -10.60 -8.88 -6.91
CA SER A 174 -11.42 -9.80 -7.71
C SER A 174 -11.02 -11.26 -7.52
N GLU A 175 -9.81 -11.51 -7.03
CA GLU A 175 -9.26 -12.83 -6.71
C GLU A 175 -8.36 -12.70 -5.47
N LEU A 176 -8.51 -13.61 -4.52
CA LEU A 176 -7.61 -13.78 -3.36
C LEU A 176 -7.28 -15.27 -3.21
N MET A 177 -6.01 -15.61 -3.11
CA MET A 177 -5.60 -17.00 -2.99
C MET A 177 -4.23 -17.17 -2.31
N PHE A 178 -4.06 -18.27 -1.57
CA PHE A 178 -2.75 -18.73 -1.13
C PHE A 178 -2.12 -19.65 -2.18
N VAL A 179 -0.93 -19.30 -2.65
CA VAL A 179 -0.17 -20.05 -3.66
C VAL A 179 1.24 -20.35 -3.19
N GLU A 180 1.90 -21.35 -3.80
CA GLU A 180 3.33 -21.57 -3.60
C GLU A 180 4.13 -20.34 -4.04
N ILE A 181 5.20 -19.97 -3.31
CA ILE A 181 6.05 -18.80 -3.62
C ILE A 181 6.59 -18.88 -5.05
N SER A 182 7.00 -20.05 -5.52
CA SER A 182 7.48 -20.26 -6.90
C SER A 182 6.39 -19.93 -7.94
N LYS A 183 5.14 -20.31 -7.67
CA LYS A 183 3.98 -19.98 -8.53
C LYS A 183 3.72 -18.47 -8.51
N ALA A 184 3.76 -17.83 -7.34
CA ALA A 184 3.60 -16.38 -7.22
C ALA A 184 4.67 -15.64 -8.05
N LYS A 185 5.96 -16.05 -7.97
CA LYS A 185 7.05 -15.46 -8.77
C LYS A 185 6.78 -15.54 -10.28
N ILE A 186 6.26 -16.66 -10.77
CA ILE A 186 5.88 -16.83 -12.18
C ILE A 186 4.74 -15.88 -12.54
N MET A 187 3.68 -15.80 -11.71
CA MET A 187 2.54 -14.89 -11.93
C MET A 187 3.01 -13.43 -12.02
N PHE A 188 3.81 -12.96 -11.03
CA PHE A 188 4.31 -11.57 -10.97
C PHE A 188 5.34 -11.24 -12.07
N THR A 189 5.93 -12.24 -12.72
CA THR A 189 6.81 -12.04 -13.87
C THR A 189 6.02 -11.85 -15.16
N ASN A 190 4.91 -12.59 -15.31
CA ASN A 190 4.16 -12.67 -16.56
C ASN A 190 2.96 -11.70 -16.61
N GLU A 191 2.54 -11.14 -15.48
CA GLU A 191 1.35 -10.30 -15.38
C GLU A 191 1.67 -8.93 -14.79
N PRO A 192 0.86 -7.89 -15.09
CA PRO A 192 0.98 -6.60 -14.44
C PRO A 192 0.90 -6.75 -12.91
N SER A 193 1.82 -6.13 -12.21
CA SER A 193 1.92 -6.26 -10.75
C SER A 193 2.38 -4.97 -10.09
N VAL A 194 2.03 -4.79 -8.82
CA VAL A 194 2.47 -3.67 -7.98
C VAL A 194 3.96 -3.84 -7.69
N GLU A 195 4.76 -2.80 -7.93
CA GLU A 195 6.23 -2.86 -7.87
C GLU A 195 6.75 -3.21 -6.47
N THR A 196 6.18 -2.62 -5.40
CA THR A 196 6.56 -2.96 -4.02
C THR A 196 6.32 -4.43 -3.72
N SER A 197 5.17 -4.97 -4.13
CA SER A 197 4.83 -6.39 -3.95
C SER A 197 5.83 -7.29 -4.69
N LYS A 198 6.20 -6.92 -5.92
CA LYS A 198 7.20 -7.65 -6.72
C LYS A 198 8.58 -7.61 -6.06
N ALA A 199 9.00 -6.45 -5.58
CA ALA A 199 10.27 -6.30 -4.86
C ALA A 199 10.29 -7.16 -3.58
N LEU A 200 9.21 -7.14 -2.79
CA LEU A 200 9.08 -7.92 -1.57
C LEU A 200 9.08 -9.43 -1.85
N LEU A 201 8.36 -9.87 -2.89
CA LEU A 201 8.30 -11.28 -3.31
C LEU A 201 9.68 -11.82 -3.73
N ASN A 202 10.54 -10.98 -4.31
CA ASN A 202 11.89 -11.38 -4.73
C ASN A 202 12.85 -11.62 -3.55
N LEU A 203 12.52 -11.14 -2.35
CA LEU A 203 13.29 -11.38 -1.12
C LEU A 203 12.91 -12.69 -0.42
N LEU A 204 11.83 -13.34 -0.83
CA LEU A 204 11.33 -14.61 -0.32
C LEU A 204 11.81 -15.76 -1.20
#